data_5b618a58841aa8f58a8807af3f625101
#
_entry.id   5b618a58841aa8f58a8807af3f625101
#
_cell.length_a   1.000
_cell.length_b   1.000
_cell.length_c   1.000
_cell.angle_alpha   90.00
_cell.angle_beta   90.00
_cell.angle_gamma   90.00
#
_symmetry.space_group_name_H-M   'P 1'
#
loop_
_entity.id
_entity.type
_entity.pdbx_description
1 polymer ?
#
loop_
_entity_poly.entity_id
_entity_poly.type
_entity_poly.pdbx_seq_one_letter_code
_entity_poly.pdbx_strand_id
1 'polypeptide(L)'
;MKNRWTSAFRGGTLLAVALGVALALPTWGKGTNTILKVGSYNIRLSGGATHVADNGTPNTWESRKADLVQLLRRLDLDVFGLQEVCPDQAAYLRANLPGYVYEGEHRNADRVSGEASPICYRKDRFVALKKGTFWLSETPDTPGLKGWGAACPRICSWALLEERATGRRFVFANTHTDHISALAREKGMLLIIERMKVFGAGQPIIFTGDHNCRETEAPAQAVSKLMTNAFYASETPPAGPWRTFTGWRWRDQEYSALDALKLPMHVRNARKGSPDADKDKNGNHVWEDCGARIDYIYVSPGIRVKSYATHADARPGKQLYPSDHFPVTAVIELPPTTAGKK
;
A
#
# COMPACT_ATOMS: atom_id res chain seq x y z
N MET A 1 45.91 84.12 0.55
CA MET A 1 44.77 85.06 0.59
C MET A 1 43.47 84.24 0.78
N LYS A 2 42.67 84.64 1.74
CA LYS A 2 41.44 84.04 2.21
C LYS A 2 40.32 84.10 1.18
N ASN A 3 39.50 83.14 1.06
CA ASN A 3 38.02 83.37 1.00
C ASN A 3 37.24 82.15 1.38
N ARG A 4 36.42 82.31 2.41
CA ARG A 4 35.37 81.44 2.90
C ARG A 4 34.16 81.61 2.00
N TRP A 5 33.50 80.50 1.71
CA TRP A 5 32.03 80.51 1.39
C TRP A 5 31.33 79.41 2.18
N THR A 6 30.48 79.85 3.04
CA THR A 6 29.47 79.05 3.79
C THR A 6 28.25 78.87 2.90
N SER A 7 27.77 77.66 2.74
CA SER A 7 26.40 77.40 2.28
C SER A 7 25.71 76.39 3.19
N ALA A 8 24.58 76.83 3.69
CA ALA A 8 23.69 76.09 4.56
C ALA A 8 22.98 74.98 3.79
N PHE A 9 23.04 73.74 4.31
CA PHE A 9 22.14 72.66 3.88
C PHE A 9 20.98 72.54 4.87
N ARG A 10 19.80 72.79 4.35
CA ARG A 10 18.49 72.55 5.02
C ARG A 10 18.32 71.06 5.15
N GLY A 11 18.01 70.56 6.38
CA GLY A 11 17.60 69.19 6.66
C GLY A 11 16.24 68.85 6.07
N GLY A 12 16.22 67.87 5.19
CA GLY A 12 15.02 67.16 4.76
C GLY A 12 14.94 65.81 5.45
N THR A 13 14.01 65.68 6.36
CA THR A 13 13.73 64.37 7.04
C THR A 13 13.03 63.47 6.07
N LEU A 14 13.72 62.45 5.56
CA LEU A 14 13.09 61.35 4.80
C LEU A 14 12.47 60.37 5.79
N LEU A 15 11.16 60.38 5.83
CA LEU A 15 10.35 59.38 6.54
C LEU A 15 10.37 58.08 5.72
N ALA A 16 11.20 57.12 6.10
CA ALA A 16 11.17 55.76 5.54
C ALA A 16 9.98 54.99 6.15
N VAL A 17 8.89 54.86 5.38
CA VAL A 17 7.79 53.95 5.72
C VAL A 17 8.24 52.53 5.39
N ALA A 18 8.69 51.81 6.40
CA ALA A 18 8.92 50.35 6.28
C ALA A 18 7.56 49.65 6.26
N LEU A 19 7.09 49.25 5.08
CA LEU A 19 6.00 48.26 4.97
C LEU A 19 6.56 46.91 5.42
N GLY A 20 6.32 46.57 6.68
CA GLY A 20 6.55 45.25 7.20
C GLY A 20 5.48 44.28 6.64
N VAL A 21 5.80 43.55 5.57
CA VAL A 21 5.01 42.37 5.17
C VAL A 21 5.34 41.32 6.23
N ALA A 22 4.48 41.18 7.21
CA ALA A 22 4.47 40.07 8.14
C ALA A 22 4.07 38.82 7.34
N LEU A 23 5.05 38.06 6.87
CA LEU A 23 4.82 36.69 6.43
C LEU A 23 4.36 35.92 7.66
N ALA A 24 3.07 35.71 7.78
CA ALA A 24 2.50 34.80 8.77
C ALA A 24 3.05 33.40 8.46
N LEU A 25 4.06 32.96 9.22
CA LEU A 25 4.48 31.58 9.24
C LEU A 25 3.27 30.76 9.68
N PRO A 26 2.93 29.68 8.97
CA PRO A 26 1.83 28.84 9.39
C PRO A 26 2.14 28.33 10.80
N THR A 27 1.32 28.71 11.76
CA THR A 27 1.35 28.13 13.11
C THR A 27 0.97 26.69 12.98
N TRP A 28 1.94 25.78 13.03
CA TRP A 28 1.72 24.34 13.08
C TRP A 28 0.92 24.07 14.35
N GLY A 29 -0.39 23.83 14.18
CA GLY A 29 -1.29 23.51 15.28
C GLY A 29 -0.75 22.31 16.05
N LYS A 30 -0.77 22.39 17.39
CA LYS A 30 -0.42 21.30 18.29
C LYS A 30 -1.23 20.06 17.89
N GLY A 31 -0.53 19.06 17.34
CA GLY A 31 -0.85 17.65 17.37
C GLY A 31 -2.29 17.23 17.07
N THR A 32 -2.83 17.49 15.89
CA THR A 32 -3.95 16.66 15.41
C THR A 32 -3.37 15.35 14.89
N ASN A 33 -3.84 14.24 15.49
CA ASN A 33 -3.44 12.90 15.06
C ASN A 33 -3.87 12.70 13.59
N THR A 34 -2.94 12.37 12.71
CA THR A 34 -3.28 12.05 11.32
C THR A 34 -3.82 10.63 11.26
N ILE A 35 -5.10 10.52 10.95
CA ILE A 35 -5.79 9.25 10.72
C ILE A 35 -5.86 9.01 9.22
N LEU A 36 -5.49 7.80 8.79
CA LEU A 36 -5.48 7.39 7.39
C LEU A 36 -6.31 6.12 7.20
N LYS A 37 -7.10 6.07 6.14
CA LYS A 37 -7.67 4.85 5.59
C LYS A 37 -6.73 4.32 4.52
N VAL A 38 -6.08 3.20 4.77
CA VAL A 38 -5.13 2.58 3.83
C VAL A 38 -5.62 1.22 3.36
N GLY A 39 -5.15 0.78 2.18
CA GLY A 39 -5.57 -0.50 1.63
C GLY A 39 -4.52 -1.17 0.75
N SER A 40 -4.77 -2.46 0.47
CA SER A 40 -4.07 -3.28 -0.52
C SER A 40 -5.07 -4.12 -1.29
N TYR A 41 -4.91 -4.21 -2.61
CA TYR A 41 -5.82 -4.98 -3.44
C TYR A 41 -5.13 -5.52 -4.69
N ASN A 42 -4.95 -6.84 -4.78
CA ASN A 42 -4.62 -7.50 -6.03
C ASN A 42 -5.86 -7.50 -6.92
N ILE A 43 -5.79 -6.80 -8.05
CA ILE A 43 -6.95 -6.60 -8.94
C ILE A 43 -7.05 -7.66 -10.03
N ARG A 44 -6.20 -8.66 -10.04
CA ARG A 44 -6.05 -9.67 -11.09
C ARG A 44 -5.75 -9.06 -12.45
N LEU A 45 -4.68 -9.50 -13.08
CA LEU A 45 -4.23 -8.99 -14.38
C LEU A 45 -5.29 -9.15 -15.48
N SER A 46 -5.22 -8.27 -16.48
CA SER A 46 -6.01 -8.39 -17.71
C SER A 46 -5.43 -9.39 -18.72
N GLY A 47 -4.13 -9.68 -18.61
CA GLY A 47 -3.35 -10.50 -19.53
C GLY A 47 -2.59 -9.70 -20.60
N GLY A 48 -2.96 -8.45 -20.83
CA GLY A 48 -2.30 -7.59 -21.81
C GLY A 48 -2.75 -7.82 -23.25
N ALA A 49 -2.00 -7.27 -24.22
CA ALA A 49 -2.40 -7.21 -25.64
C ALA A 49 -2.41 -8.57 -26.37
N THR A 50 -1.60 -9.52 -25.90
CA THR A 50 -1.41 -10.82 -26.60
C THR A 50 -2.16 -11.98 -25.95
N HIS A 51 -2.66 -11.80 -24.76
CA HIS A 51 -3.37 -12.83 -24.00
C HIS A 51 -4.42 -12.19 -23.10
N VAL A 52 -5.65 -12.66 -23.18
CA VAL A 52 -6.74 -12.23 -22.28
C VAL A 52 -6.79 -13.21 -21.11
N ALA A 53 -6.42 -12.73 -19.90
CA ALA A 53 -6.54 -13.54 -18.71
C ALA A 53 -8.00 -13.90 -18.45
N ASP A 54 -8.23 -15.11 -17.94
CA ASP A 54 -9.56 -15.65 -17.63
C ASP A 54 -10.53 -15.64 -18.85
N ASN A 55 -9.99 -15.72 -20.07
CA ASN A 55 -10.79 -15.78 -21.31
C ASN A 55 -11.76 -16.97 -21.28
N GLY A 56 -12.96 -16.77 -21.81
CA GLY A 56 -14.03 -17.77 -21.78
C GLY A 56 -14.73 -17.93 -20.43
N THR A 57 -14.39 -17.11 -19.45
CA THR A 57 -15.04 -17.07 -18.13
C THR A 57 -15.73 -15.72 -17.88
N PRO A 58 -16.62 -15.60 -16.89
CA PRO A 58 -17.22 -14.31 -16.50
C PRO A 58 -16.23 -13.36 -15.79
N ASN A 59 -14.96 -13.74 -15.64
CA ASN A 59 -13.97 -13.05 -14.83
C ASN A 59 -12.96 -12.22 -15.63
N THR A 60 -13.15 -12.07 -16.95
CA THR A 60 -12.31 -11.20 -17.78
C THR A 60 -12.29 -9.77 -17.25
N TRP A 61 -11.21 -9.03 -17.47
CA TRP A 61 -11.09 -7.62 -17.07
C TRP A 61 -12.29 -6.79 -17.54
N GLU A 62 -12.64 -6.94 -18.81
CA GLU A 62 -13.77 -6.21 -19.41
C GLU A 62 -15.09 -6.42 -18.65
N SER A 63 -15.32 -7.63 -18.16
CA SER A 63 -16.56 -7.97 -17.47
C SER A 63 -16.63 -7.48 -16.02
N ARG A 64 -15.48 -7.15 -15.39
CA ARG A 64 -15.38 -6.83 -13.94
C ARG A 64 -14.84 -5.43 -13.62
N LYS A 65 -14.24 -4.72 -14.59
CA LYS A 65 -13.56 -3.44 -14.36
C LYS A 65 -14.44 -2.36 -13.74
N ALA A 66 -15.71 -2.28 -14.14
CA ALA A 66 -16.65 -1.29 -13.59
C ALA A 66 -16.99 -1.59 -12.12
N ASP A 67 -17.26 -2.86 -11.80
CA ASP A 67 -17.58 -3.30 -10.45
C ASP A 67 -16.38 -3.10 -9.51
N LEU A 68 -15.15 -3.35 -10.00
CA LEU A 68 -13.92 -3.12 -9.27
C LEU A 68 -13.72 -1.64 -8.94
N VAL A 69 -13.91 -0.74 -9.90
CA VAL A 69 -13.80 0.70 -9.66
C VAL A 69 -14.88 1.19 -8.68
N GLN A 70 -16.11 0.67 -8.80
CA GLN A 70 -17.17 0.98 -7.82
C GLN A 70 -16.79 0.54 -6.41
N LEU A 71 -16.20 -0.64 -6.26
CA LEU A 71 -15.70 -1.12 -4.97
C LEU A 71 -14.62 -0.18 -4.42
N LEU A 72 -13.61 0.19 -5.21
CA LEU A 72 -12.57 1.14 -4.78
C LEU A 72 -13.16 2.50 -4.35
N ARG A 73 -14.17 3.01 -5.07
CA ARG A 73 -14.87 4.25 -4.69
C ARG A 73 -15.61 4.11 -3.36
N ARG A 74 -16.29 2.97 -3.11
CA ARG A 74 -16.98 2.73 -1.82
C ARG A 74 -16.03 2.59 -0.64
N LEU A 75 -14.86 1.97 -0.86
CA LEU A 75 -13.84 1.85 0.17
C LEU A 75 -13.29 3.21 0.61
N ASP A 76 -13.32 4.20 -0.26
CA ASP A 76 -13.00 5.61 0.04
C ASP A 76 -11.66 5.76 0.77
N LEU A 77 -10.61 5.16 0.20
CA LEU A 77 -9.28 5.07 0.80
C LEU A 77 -8.49 6.35 0.60
N ASP A 78 -7.63 6.68 1.55
CA ASP A 78 -6.71 7.81 1.44
C ASP A 78 -5.48 7.47 0.60
N VAL A 79 -4.89 6.30 0.88
CA VAL A 79 -3.74 5.74 0.17
C VAL A 79 -3.88 4.22 0.08
N PHE A 80 -3.62 3.65 -1.09
CA PHE A 80 -3.69 2.19 -1.27
C PHE A 80 -2.73 1.70 -2.34
N GLY A 81 -2.34 0.44 -2.22
CA GLY A 81 -1.57 -0.29 -3.21
C GLY A 81 -2.45 -1.21 -4.04
N LEU A 82 -2.14 -1.32 -5.33
CA LEU A 82 -2.75 -2.31 -6.22
C LEU A 82 -1.67 -3.27 -6.73
N GLN A 83 -2.05 -4.51 -7.08
CA GLN A 83 -1.14 -5.49 -7.65
C GLN A 83 -1.73 -6.05 -8.95
N GLU A 84 -0.86 -6.61 -9.79
CA GLU A 84 -1.18 -7.19 -11.11
C GLU A 84 -1.71 -6.18 -12.14
N VAL A 85 -1.42 -4.90 -11.99
CA VAL A 85 -1.97 -3.86 -12.86
C VAL A 85 -1.25 -3.84 -14.21
N CYS A 86 -1.92 -4.32 -15.27
CA CYS A 86 -1.45 -4.21 -16.65
C CYS A 86 -1.63 -2.79 -17.22
N PRO A 87 -0.96 -2.42 -18.35
CA PRO A 87 -1.03 -1.07 -18.92
C PRO A 87 -2.45 -0.59 -19.25
N ASP A 88 -3.30 -1.46 -19.79
CA ASP A 88 -4.72 -1.19 -20.10
C ASP A 88 -5.54 -0.94 -18.82
N GLN A 89 -5.27 -1.72 -17.77
CA GLN A 89 -5.88 -1.53 -16.46
C GLN A 89 -5.44 -0.20 -15.82
N ALA A 90 -4.15 0.14 -15.92
CA ALA A 90 -3.63 1.42 -15.43
C ALA A 90 -4.29 2.61 -16.13
N ALA A 91 -4.49 2.54 -17.45
CA ALA A 91 -5.20 3.57 -18.21
C ALA A 91 -6.66 3.71 -17.76
N TYR A 92 -7.36 2.59 -17.59
CA TYR A 92 -8.75 2.59 -17.13
C TYR A 92 -8.89 3.14 -15.70
N LEU A 93 -8.01 2.75 -14.79
CA LEU A 93 -8.02 3.23 -13.39
C LEU A 93 -7.78 4.73 -13.32
N ARG A 94 -6.78 5.27 -14.05
CA ARG A 94 -6.52 6.72 -14.09
C ARG A 94 -7.72 7.51 -14.61
N ALA A 95 -8.39 7.01 -15.64
CA ALA A 95 -9.58 7.65 -16.20
C ALA A 95 -10.78 7.63 -15.23
N ASN A 96 -10.93 6.55 -14.45
CA ASN A 96 -12.10 6.33 -13.61
C ASN A 96 -11.91 6.66 -12.12
N LEU A 97 -10.68 6.99 -11.68
CA LEU A 97 -10.37 7.44 -10.32
C LEU A 97 -9.65 8.80 -10.36
N PRO A 98 -10.28 9.86 -10.94
CA PRO A 98 -9.61 11.14 -11.18
C PRO A 98 -9.23 11.90 -9.90
N GLY A 99 -9.77 11.51 -8.74
CA GLY A 99 -9.41 12.06 -7.43
C GLY A 99 -8.08 11.55 -6.88
N TYR A 100 -7.49 10.53 -7.52
CA TYR A 100 -6.26 9.90 -7.08
C TYR A 100 -5.09 10.18 -8.03
N VAL A 101 -3.90 10.27 -7.45
CA VAL A 101 -2.64 10.14 -8.18
C VAL A 101 -2.29 8.67 -8.24
N TYR A 102 -1.86 8.19 -9.40
CA TYR A 102 -1.37 6.84 -9.63
C TYR A 102 0.15 6.90 -9.82
N GLU A 103 0.93 6.27 -8.94
CA GLU A 103 2.39 6.23 -8.97
C GLU A 103 2.89 4.79 -9.04
N GLY A 104 3.78 4.53 -9.98
CA GLY A 104 4.41 3.24 -10.18
C GLY A 104 4.70 2.97 -11.65
N GLU A 105 5.78 2.23 -11.88
CA GLU A 105 6.20 1.75 -13.18
C GLU A 105 5.81 0.29 -13.36
N HIS A 106 5.86 -0.19 -14.61
CA HIS A 106 5.67 -1.60 -14.92
C HIS A 106 6.99 -2.37 -14.78
N ARG A 107 6.90 -3.67 -14.49
CA ARG A 107 8.01 -4.50 -14.05
C ARG A 107 9.05 -4.88 -15.10
N ASN A 108 8.71 -4.79 -16.41
CA ASN A 108 9.63 -5.14 -17.48
C ASN A 108 10.73 -4.08 -17.66
N ALA A 109 11.77 -4.40 -18.41
CA ALA A 109 12.93 -3.52 -18.60
C ALA A 109 12.58 -2.17 -19.26
N ASP A 110 11.53 -2.14 -20.08
CA ASP A 110 11.01 -0.93 -20.72
C ASP A 110 10.22 -0.01 -19.76
N ARG A 111 9.88 -0.49 -18.55
CA ARG A 111 9.11 0.19 -17.50
C ARG A 111 7.65 0.54 -17.87
N VAL A 112 7.19 0.12 -19.03
CA VAL A 112 5.83 0.43 -19.54
C VAL A 112 5.02 -0.81 -19.87
N SER A 113 5.62 -1.99 -19.86
CA SER A 113 4.96 -3.28 -20.09
C SER A 113 5.08 -4.24 -18.93
N GLY A 114 4.28 -5.30 -18.93
CA GLY A 114 4.12 -6.23 -17.82
C GLY A 114 3.20 -5.65 -16.74
N GLU A 115 3.21 -6.26 -15.57
CA GLU A 115 2.40 -5.81 -14.42
C GLU A 115 3.09 -4.68 -13.66
N ALA A 116 2.29 -3.79 -13.08
CA ALA A 116 2.73 -2.80 -12.11
C ALA A 116 2.20 -3.13 -10.69
N SER A 117 2.85 -2.58 -9.69
CA SER A 117 2.37 -2.57 -8.30
C SER A 117 2.26 -1.11 -7.83
N PRO A 118 1.30 -0.33 -8.38
CA PRO A 118 1.23 1.10 -8.13
C PRO A 118 0.73 1.44 -6.74
N ILE A 119 1.00 2.69 -6.35
CA ILE A 119 0.40 3.36 -5.21
C ILE A 119 -0.61 4.37 -5.74
N CYS A 120 -1.80 4.40 -5.15
CA CYS A 120 -2.81 5.39 -5.40
C CYS A 120 -3.03 6.21 -4.12
N TYR A 121 -3.03 7.54 -4.21
CA TYR A 121 -3.29 8.42 -3.08
C TYR A 121 -4.13 9.62 -3.47
N ARG A 122 -4.94 10.14 -2.53
CA ARG A 122 -5.80 11.32 -2.77
C ARG A 122 -4.96 12.54 -3.12
N LYS A 123 -5.16 13.12 -4.30
CA LYS A 123 -4.38 14.26 -4.79
C LYS A 123 -4.65 15.57 -4.04
N ASP A 124 -5.86 15.72 -3.49
CA ASP A 124 -6.26 16.87 -2.68
C ASP A 124 -5.66 16.82 -1.27
N ARG A 125 -5.42 15.61 -0.74
CA ARG A 125 -4.93 15.41 0.62
C ARG A 125 -3.43 15.33 0.72
N PHE A 126 -2.74 14.73 -0.28
CA PHE A 126 -1.31 14.42 -0.21
C PHE A 126 -0.50 15.02 -1.35
N VAL A 127 0.79 15.16 -1.09
CA VAL A 127 1.82 15.40 -2.10
C VAL A 127 2.96 14.41 -1.90
N ALA A 128 3.48 13.86 -2.99
CA ALA A 128 4.68 13.02 -2.94
C ALA A 128 5.93 13.92 -2.95
N LEU A 129 6.71 13.88 -1.88
CA LEU A 129 8.00 14.58 -1.78
C LEU A 129 9.11 13.81 -2.50
N LYS A 130 9.06 12.47 -2.41
CA LYS A 130 9.94 11.54 -3.13
C LYS A 130 9.10 10.33 -3.53
N LYS A 131 9.44 9.72 -4.63
CA LYS A 131 8.76 8.54 -5.14
C LYS A 131 9.66 7.76 -6.09
N GLY A 132 9.31 6.51 -6.36
CA GLY A 132 10.02 5.69 -7.33
C GLY A 132 9.54 4.25 -7.37
N THR A 133 10.14 3.51 -8.27
CA THR A 133 9.99 2.06 -8.39
C THR A 133 11.38 1.44 -8.44
N PHE A 134 11.57 0.30 -7.79
CA PHE A 134 12.80 -0.48 -7.86
C PHE A 134 12.48 -1.97 -7.96
N TRP A 135 13.45 -2.74 -8.45
CA TRP A 135 13.29 -4.17 -8.69
C TRP A 135 13.74 -4.99 -7.50
N LEU A 136 13.02 -6.07 -7.22
CA LEU A 136 13.36 -7.00 -6.14
C LEU A 136 14.39 -7.99 -6.66
N SER A 137 15.64 -7.53 -6.70
CA SER A 137 16.80 -8.29 -7.19
C SER A 137 18.07 -7.85 -6.45
N GLU A 138 19.17 -8.54 -6.71
CA GLU A 138 20.51 -8.18 -6.23
C GLU A 138 20.99 -6.82 -6.76
N THR A 139 20.40 -6.35 -7.86
CA THR A 139 20.65 -5.05 -8.48
C THR A 139 19.36 -4.26 -8.62
N PRO A 140 18.81 -3.71 -7.51
CA PRO A 140 17.44 -3.20 -7.47
C PRO A 140 17.20 -1.97 -8.35
N ASP A 141 18.23 -1.28 -8.78
CA ASP A 141 18.11 -0.10 -9.65
C ASP A 141 18.23 -0.45 -11.15
N THR A 142 18.36 -1.75 -11.47
CA THR A 142 18.40 -2.25 -12.86
C THR A 142 17.04 -2.82 -13.25
N PRO A 143 16.33 -2.17 -14.21
CA PRO A 143 14.99 -2.59 -14.62
C PRO A 143 14.92 -3.99 -15.25
N GLY A 144 13.83 -4.70 -14.99
CA GLY A 144 13.51 -5.97 -15.63
C GLY A 144 14.25 -7.20 -15.11
N LEU A 145 15.12 -7.05 -14.12
CA LEU A 145 15.86 -8.19 -13.57
C LEU A 145 15.03 -8.99 -12.56
N LYS A 146 15.24 -10.30 -12.58
CA LYS A 146 14.72 -11.24 -11.58
C LYS A 146 15.79 -11.45 -10.49
N GLY A 147 15.37 -11.41 -9.22
CA GLY A 147 16.28 -11.69 -8.11
C GLY A 147 16.01 -13.04 -7.46
N TRP A 148 17.05 -13.65 -6.90
CA TRP A 148 16.99 -14.81 -6.00
C TRP A 148 16.11 -15.96 -6.51
N GLY A 149 16.19 -16.25 -7.81
CA GLY A 149 15.43 -17.33 -8.45
C GLY A 149 13.94 -17.05 -8.63
N ALA A 150 13.53 -15.79 -8.68
CA ALA A 150 12.16 -15.39 -8.98
C ALA A 150 11.69 -15.87 -10.36
N ALA A 151 10.42 -16.25 -10.47
CA ALA A 151 9.82 -16.68 -11.73
C ALA A 151 9.72 -15.53 -12.75
N CYS A 152 9.51 -14.30 -12.26
CA CYS A 152 9.41 -13.09 -13.09
C CYS A 152 10.03 -11.88 -12.36
N PRO A 153 10.30 -10.77 -13.05
CA PRO A 153 10.68 -9.53 -12.39
C PRO A 153 9.61 -9.09 -11.39
N ARG A 154 10.04 -8.69 -10.19
CA ARG A 154 9.16 -8.16 -9.14
C ARG A 154 9.64 -6.78 -8.74
N ILE A 155 8.72 -5.92 -8.40
CA ILE A 155 8.98 -4.51 -8.12
C ILE A 155 8.32 -4.06 -6.83
N CYS A 156 8.85 -2.98 -6.27
CA CYS A 156 8.20 -2.19 -5.24
C CYS A 156 8.05 -0.75 -5.73
N SER A 157 6.83 -0.25 -5.73
CA SER A 157 6.57 1.18 -5.86
C SER A 157 6.49 1.81 -4.48
N TRP A 158 7.04 3.00 -4.31
CA TRP A 158 7.06 3.70 -3.03
C TRP A 158 6.91 5.21 -3.20
N ALA A 159 6.40 5.86 -2.14
CA ALA A 159 6.35 7.30 -2.05
C ALA A 159 6.54 7.77 -0.61
N LEU A 160 7.32 8.83 -0.42
CA LEU A 160 7.32 9.67 0.78
C LEU A 160 6.22 10.70 0.60
N LEU A 161 5.10 10.51 1.26
CA LEU A 161 3.93 11.36 1.18
C LEU A 161 3.92 12.37 2.33
N GLU A 162 3.46 13.58 2.04
CA GLU A 162 3.17 14.62 3.01
C GLU A 162 1.68 14.98 2.95
N GLU A 163 1.00 14.95 4.09
CA GLU A 163 -0.37 15.44 4.21
C GLU A 163 -0.37 16.97 4.17
N ARG A 164 -1.07 17.54 3.18
CA ARG A 164 -1.09 18.99 2.90
C ARG A 164 -1.57 19.83 4.09
N ALA A 165 -2.55 19.34 4.83
CA ALA A 165 -3.18 20.07 5.93
C ALA A 165 -2.29 20.15 7.18
N THR A 166 -1.48 19.11 7.45
CA THR A 166 -0.74 18.97 8.71
C THR A 166 0.77 18.95 8.52
N GLY A 167 1.27 18.76 7.28
CA GLY A 167 2.68 18.52 6.99
C GLY A 167 3.21 17.17 7.51
N ARG A 168 2.34 16.29 7.95
CA ARG A 168 2.70 14.94 8.40
C ARG A 168 3.25 14.12 7.24
N ARG A 169 4.37 13.45 7.50
CA ARG A 169 5.05 12.62 6.51
C ARG A 169 5.00 11.17 6.89
N PHE A 170 4.92 10.31 5.88
CA PHE A 170 5.01 8.87 6.01
C PHE A 170 5.46 8.27 4.68
N VAL A 171 6.04 7.07 4.74
CA VAL A 171 6.36 6.29 3.55
C VAL A 171 5.25 5.31 3.30
N PHE A 172 4.80 5.21 2.07
CA PHE A 172 3.94 4.13 1.61
C PHE A 172 4.68 3.32 0.57
N ALA A 173 4.72 2.00 0.75
CA ALA A 173 5.35 1.05 -0.17
C ALA A 173 4.35 -0.04 -0.55
N ASN A 174 4.37 -0.47 -1.81
CA ASN A 174 3.50 -1.51 -2.33
C ASN A 174 4.24 -2.45 -3.26
N THR A 175 3.95 -3.74 -3.14
CA THR A 175 4.61 -4.79 -3.93
C THR A 175 3.68 -5.95 -4.25
N HIS A 176 4.11 -6.76 -5.22
CA HIS A 176 3.63 -8.12 -5.46
C HIS A 176 4.84 -9.03 -5.52
N THR A 177 5.04 -9.85 -4.49
CA THR A 177 6.24 -10.68 -4.39
C THR A 177 6.14 -11.96 -5.23
N ASP A 178 7.22 -12.71 -5.36
CA ASP A 178 7.27 -13.87 -6.26
C ASP A 178 6.39 -15.03 -5.75
N HIS A 179 5.68 -15.67 -6.67
CA HIS A 179 4.76 -16.77 -6.35
C HIS A 179 5.45 -18.15 -6.27
N ILE A 180 6.70 -18.27 -6.76
CA ILE A 180 7.46 -19.53 -6.76
C ILE A 180 8.53 -19.53 -5.70
N SER A 181 9.50 -18.59 -5.76
CA SER A 181 10.68 -18.58 -4.91
C SER A 181 10.42 -17.98 -3.53
N ALA A 182 10.45 -18.81 -2.48
CA ALA A 182 10.37 -18.34 -1.10
C ALA A 182 11.56 -17.43 -0.74
N LEU A 183 12.76 -17.73 -1.27
CA LEU A 183 13.95 -16.90 -1.08
C LEU A 183 13.79 -15.53 -1.70
N ALA A 184 13.22 -15.45 -2.92
CA ALA A 184 12.96 -14.16 -3.57
C ALA A 184 11.92 -13.33 -2.79
N ARG A 185 10.89 -13.98 -2.21
CA ARG A 185 9.93 -13.32 -1.31
C ARG A 185 10.62 -12.73 -0.08
N GLU A 186 11.41 -13.55 0.63
CA GLU A 186 12.07 -13.10 1.85
C GLU A 186 13.07 -11.97 1.59
N LYS A 187 13.99 -12.17 0.64
CA LYS A 187 15.00 -11.16 0.29
C LYS A 187 14.39 -9.88 -0.25
N GLY A 188 13.37 -10.00 -1.11
CA GLY A 188 12.66 -8.86 -1.68
C GLY A 188 11.95 -8.03 -0.61
N MET A 189 11.24 -8.66 0.32
CA MET A 189 10.55 -7.94 1.39
C MET A 189 11.53 -7.26 2.37
N LEU A 190 12.63 -7.91 2.72
CA LEU A 190 13.67 -7.31 3.56
C LEU A 190 14.34 -6.11 2.86
N LEU A 191 14.65 -6.24 1.56
CA LEU A 191 15.16 -5.14 0.74
C LEU A 191 14.20 -3.94 0.73
N ILE A 192 12.89 -4.19 0.62
CA ILE A 192 11.89 -3.10 0.67
C ILE A 192 12.00 -2.36 2.01
N ILE A 193 11.97 -3.06 3.12
CA ILE A 193 12.01 -2.44 4.46
C ILE A 193 13.30 -1.64 4.65
N GLU A 194 14.43 -2.18 4.21
CA GLU A 194 15.73 -1.49 4.28
C GLU A 194 15.73 -0.19 3.46
N ARG A 195 15.30 -0.26 2.20
CA ARG A 195 15.23 0.94 1.34
C ARG A 195 14.25 1.98 1.86
N MET A 196 13.09 1.56 2.41
CA MET A 196 12.11 2.49 2.96
C MET A 196 12.63 3.24 4.18
N LYS A 197 13.44 2.60 5.03
CA LYS A 197 14.11 3.28 6.15
C LYS A 197 15.04 4.38 5.66
N VAL A 198 15.80 4.12 4.60
CA VAL A 198 16.72 5.10 3.99
C VAL A 198 15.95 6.22 3.28
N PHE A 199 15.02 5.87 2.39
CA PHE A 199 14.28 6.85 1.59
C PHE A 199 13.33 7.71 2.42
N GLY A 200 12.78 7.15 3.48
CA GLY A 200 11.87 7.82 4.40
C GLY A 200 12.56 8.67 5.47
N ALA A 201 13.88 8.56 5.61
CA ALA A 201 14.62 9.31 6.63
C ALA A 201 13.99 9.23 8.03
N GLY A 202 13.61 8.03 8.46
CA GLY A 202 13.00 7.80 9.79
C GLY A 202 11.51 8.10 9.90
N GLN A 203 10.84 8.42 8.80
CA GLN A 203 9.38 8.59 8.81
C GLN A 203 8.65 7.25 9.03
N PRO A 204 7.41 7.27 9.57
CA PRO A 204 6.57 6.08 9.67
C PRO A 204 6.40 5.39 8.32
N ILE A 205 6.44 4.05 8.29
CA ILE A 205 6.34 3.24 7.07
C ILE A 205 5.05 2.42 7.10
N ILE A 206 4.32 2.44 5.99
CA ILE A 206 3.19 1.57 5.68
C ILE A 206 3.60 0.72 4.49
N PHE A 207 3.57 -0.60 4.64
CA PHE A 207 3.98 -1.54 3.63
C PHE A 207 2.83 -2.49 3.29
N THR A 208 2.40 -2.47 2.04
CA THR A 208 1.25 -3.23 1.53
C THR A 208 1.65 -4.15 0.38
N GLY A 209 0.85 -5.17 0.13
CA GLY A 209 1.03 -6.00 -1.04
C GLY A 209 0.38 -7.37 -0.96
N ASP A 210 0.37 -8.03 -2.11
CA ASP A 210 0.26 -9.47 -2.22
C ASP A 210 1.65 -10.08 -2.00
N HIS A 211 1.82 -10.71 -0.86
CA HIS A 211 3.11 -11.29 -0.46
C HIS A 211 3.29 -12.74 -0.90
N ASN A 212 2.29 -13.33 -1.57
CA ASN A 212 2.33 -14.72 -2.05
C ASN A 212 2.83 -15.73 -1.00
N CYS A 213 2.70 -15.41 0.28
CA CYS A 213 3.07 -16.29 1.38
C CYS A 213 2.09 -16.13 2.54
N ARG A 214 1.96 -17.20 3.31
CA ARG A 214 1.18 -17.20 4.55
C ARG A 214 2.01 -16.67 5.70
N GLU A 215 1.35 -16.19 6.74
CA GLU A 215 2.01 -15.58 7.88
C GLU A 215 2.95 -16.52 8.68
N THR A 216 2.78 -17.84 8.55
CA THR A 216 3.66 -18.86 9.15
C THR A 216 4.90 -19.17 8.32
N GLU A 217 4.98 -18.68 7.08
CA GLU A 217 6.12 -18.91 6.21
C GLU A 217 7.28 -17.96 6.51
N ALA A 218 8.51 -18.40 6.28
CA ALA A 218 9.73 -17.66 6.60
C ALA A 218 9.74 -16.21 6.08
N PRO A 219 9.26 -15.88 4.85
CA PRO A 219 9.22 -14.52 4.38
C PRO A 219 8.36 -13.59 5.25
N ALA A 220 7.13 -14.02 5.60
CA ALA A 220 6.24 -13.23 6.46
C ALA A 220 6.77 -13.11 7.89
N GLN A 221 7.37 -14.17 8.42
CA GLN A 221 8.01 -14.16 9.74
C GLN A 221 9.20 -13.19 9.80
N ALA A 222 9.98 -13.09 8.72
CA ALA A 222 11.09 -12.13 8.64
C ALA A 222 10.60 -10.68 8.70
N VAL A 223 9.52 -10.35 7.98
CA VAL A 223 8.89 -9.01 8.03
C VAL A 223 8.32 -8.73 9.42
N SER A 224 7.64 -9.69 10.04
CA SER A 224 6.99 -9.52 11.34
C SER A 224 7.97 -9.24 12.49
N LYS A 225 9.27 -9.52 12.31
CA LYS A 225 10.31 -9.11 13.27
C LYS A 225 10.64 -7.61 13.20
N LEU A 226 10.31 -6.94 12.11
CA LEU A 226 10.69 -5.56 11.81
C LEU A 226 9.48 -4.61 11.75
N MET A 227 8.32 -5.15 11.40
CA MET A 227 7.08 -4.40 11.22
C MET A 227 5.91 -5.14 11.87
N THR A 228 4.88 -4.40 12.19
CA THR A 228 3.66 -4.92 12.82
C THR A 228 2.63 -5.24 11.74
N ASN A 229 2.08 -6.45 11.76
CA ASN A 229 0.96 -6.82 10.91
C ASN A 229 -0.32 -6.15 11.41
N ALA A 230 -0.93 -5.30 10.60
CA ALA A 230 -2.10 -4.51 10.95
C ALA A 230 -3.31 -5.35 11.37
N PHE A 231 -3.44 -6.56 10.83
CA PHE A 231 -4.51 -7.48 11.21
C PHE A 231 -4.50 -7.80 12.70
N TYR A 232 -3.31 -8.12 13.28
CA TYR A 232 -3.18 -8.46 14.70
C TYR A 232 -3.08 -7.24 15.60
N ALA A 233 -2.65 -6.10 15.05
CA ALA A 233 -2.51 -4.85 15.80
C ALA A 233 -3.80 -4.04 15.88
N SER A 234 -4.87 -4.50 15.23
CA SER A 234 -6.16 -3.81 15.21
C SER A 234 -6.74 -3.69 16.60
N GLU A 235 -7.08 -2.46 17.03
CA GLU A 235 -7.71 -2.17 18.34
C GLU A 235 -9.13 -2.74 18.42
N THR A 236 -9.80 -2.85 17.29
CA THR A 236 -11.08 -3.55 17.16
C THR A 236 -10.89 -4.92 16.51
N PRO A 237 -11.74 -5.91 16.81
CA PRO A 237 -11.66 -7.19 16.12
C PRO A 237 -11.67 -7.04 14.59
N PRO A 238 -10.78 -7.73 13.86
CA PRO A 238 -10.77 -7.67 12.40
C PRO A 238 -12.10 -8.10 11.79
N ALA A 239 -12.61 -7.29 10.86
CA ALA A 239 -13.88 -7.56 10.19
C ALA A 239 -13.69 -8.33 8.87
N GLY A 240 -14.75 -9.00 8.43
CA GLY A 240 -14.82 -9.71 7.15
C GLY A 240 -14.19 -11.09 7.17
N PRO A 241 -13.94 -11.69 6.00
CA PRO A 241 -13.40 -13.05 5.90
C PRO A 241 -11.93 -13.14 6.29
N TRP A 242 -11.52 -14.34 6.71
CA TRP A 242 -10.11 -14.65 6.97
C TRP A 242 -9.27 -14.64 5.70
N ARG A 243 -9.73 -15.33 4.65
CA ARG A 243 -8.98 -15.45 3.40
C ARG A 243 -8.93 -14.13 2.64
N THR A 244 -7.85 -13.89 1.94
CA THR A 244 -7.73 -12.78 1.00
C THR A 244 -7.65 -13.26 -0.45
N PHE A 245 -7.16 -14.48 -0.69
CA PHE A 245 -7.13 -15.11 -2.00
C PHE A 245 -8.29 -16.08 -2.18
N THR A 246 -9.12 -15.85 -3.18
CA THR A 246 -10.31 -16.66 -3.48
C THR A 246 -10.08 -17.66 -4.62
N GLY A 247 -9.17 -17.34 -5.57
CA GLY A 247 -8.98 -18.11 -6.81
C GLY A 247 -10.28 -18.23 -7.61
N TRP A 248 -11.10 -17.17 -7.61
CA TRP A 248 -12.44 -17.11 -8.23
C TRP A 248 -13.50 -18.01 -7.60
N ARG A 249 -13.22 -18.68 -6.48
CA ARG A 249 -14.17 -19.56 -5.83
C ARG A 249 -15.18 -18.73 -5.05
N TRP A 250 -16.43 -18.75 -5.53
CA TRP A 250 -17.57 -18.20 -4.78
C TRP A 250 -17.89 -19.10 -3.58
N ARG A 251 -18.29 -18.47 -2.48
CA ARG A 251 -18.87 -19.14 -1.31
C ARG A 251 -20.09 -18.35 -0.85
N ASP A 252 -21.14 -19.04 -0.47
CA ASP A 252 -22.34 -18.39 0.09
C ASP A 252 -22.02 -17.76 1.45
N GLN A 253 -21.11 -18.36 2.19
CA GLN A 253 -20.63 -17.85 3.46
C GLN A 253 -19.11 -17.97 3.55
N GLU A 254 -18.48 -16.86 3.83
CA GLU A 254 -17.03 -16.81 4.07
C GLU A 254 -16.71 -17.11 5.53
N TYR A 255 -15.61 -17.83 5.76
CA TYR A 255 -15.10 -18.07 7.10
C TYR A 255 -14.60 -16.75 7.71
N SER A 256 -15.21 -16.33 8.83
CA SER A 256 -14.89 -15.02 9.41
C SER A 256 -13.48 -14.96 9.99
N ALA A 257 -12.88 -13.76 9.97
CA ALA A 257 -11.59 -13.50 10.58
C ALA A 257 -11.60 -13.80 12.09
N LEU A 258 -12.70 -13.48 12.77
CA LEU A 258 -12.87 -13.75 14.20
C LEU A 258 -12.89 -15.24 14.52
N ASP A 259 -13.58 -16.05 13.71
CA ASP A 259 -13.62 -17.48 13.92
C ASP A 259 -12.28 -18.14 13.61
N ALA A 260 -11.58 -17.66 12.55
CA ALA A 260 -10.23 -18.10 12.25
C ALA A 260 -9.26 -17.85 13.40
N LEU A 261 -9.38 -16.71 14.11
CA LEU A 261 -8.55 -16.40 15.28
C LEU A 261 -8.73 -17.38 16.46
N LYS A 262 -9.82 -18.11 16.52
CA LYS A 262 -10.04 -19.16 17.52
C LYS A 262 -9.26 -20.44 17.23
N LEU A 263 -8.76 -20.59 15.99
CA LEU A 263 -7.95 -21.74 15.59
C LEU A 263 -6.47 -21.51 15.86
N PRO A 264 -5.69 -22.57 16.14
CA PRO A 264 -4.25 -22.48 16.18
C PRO A 264 -3.68 -21.89 14.88
N MET A 265 -2.59 -21.12 14.99
CA MET A 265 -1.99 -20.42 13.84
C MET A 265 -1.58 -21.39 12.71
N HIS A 266 -1.01 -22.55 13.05
CA HIS A 266 -0.62 -23.55 12.06
C HIS A 266 -1.82 -24.12 11.30
N VAL A 267 -2.96 -24.27 11.96
CA VAL A 267 -4.21 -24.80 11.34
C VAL A 267 -4.78 -23.81 10.35
N ARG A 268 -4.99 -22.54 10.76
CA ARG A 268 -5.58 -21.52 9.87
C ARG A 268 -4.67 -21.10 8.70
N ASN A 269 -3.38 -21.41 8.78
CA ASN A 269 -2.40 -21.13 7.73
C ASN A 269 -1.93 -22.37 6.97
N ALA A 270 -2.55 -23.50 7.21
CA ALA A 270 -2.16 -24.74 6.58
C ALA A 270 -2.33 -24.71 5.05
N ARG A 271 -1.47 -25.43 4.33
CA ARG A 271 -1.60 -25.61 2.87
C ARG A 271 -2.36 -26.91 2.57
N LYS A 272 -3.06 -26.95 1.46
CA LYS A 272 -3.70 -28.17 0.97
C LYS A 272 -2.71 -29.33 0.88
N GLY A 273 -3.09 -30.47 1.44
CA GLY A 273 -2.24 -31.67 1.45
C GLY A 273 -1.12 -31.68 2.49
N SER A 274 -1.07 -30.70 3.41
CA SER A 274 -0.21 -30.76 4.58
C SER A 274 -0.84 -31.70 5.63
N PRO A 275 -0.07 -32.65 6.22
CA PRO A 275 -0.60 -33.53 7.27
C PRO A 275 -1.19 -32.80 8.47
N ASP A 276 -0.64 -31.59 8.79
CA ASP A 276 -1.07 -30.77 9.92
C ASP A 276 -2.25 -29.83 9.58
N ALA A 277 -2.64 -29.84 8.28
CA ALA A 277 -3.58 -28.88 7.72
C ALA A 277 -5.03 -29.27 7.85
N ASP A 278 -5.28 -30.54 8.04
CA ASP A 278 -6.52 -31.11 7.52
C ASP A 278 -7.58 -31.38 8.55
N LYS A 279 -7.32 -31.24 9.85
CA LYS A 279 -8.32 -31.65 10.82
C LYS A 279 -8.39 -30.73 12.02
N ASP A 280 -9.60 -30.20 12.29
CA ASP A 280 -9.96 -29.67 13.58
C ASP A 280 -10.01 -30.81 14.62
N LYS A 281 -10.28 -30.47 15.88
CA LYS A 281 -10.47 -31.45 16.96
C LYS A 281 -11.57 -32.50 16.68
N ASN A 282 -12.37 -32.29 15.62
CA ASN A 282 -13.47 -33.13 15.19
C ASN A 282 -13.12 -33.89 13.91
N GLY A 283 -11.93 -33.72 13.33
CA GLY A 283 -11.48 -34.40 12.12
C GLY A 283 -11.87 -33.73 10.80
N ASN A 284 -12.41 -32.49 10.82
CA ASN A 284 -12.83 -31.78 9.62
C ASN A 284 -11.67 -31.03 8.98
N HIS A 285 -11.68 -30.91 7.65
CA HIS A 285 -10.65 -30.19 6.87
C HIS A 285 -10.78 -28.69 7.02
N VAL A 286 -10.09 -28.11 8.00
CA VAL A 286 -10.22 -26.69 8.37
C VAL A 286 -9.63 -25.74 7.32
N TRP A 287 -8.64 -26.16 6.55
CA TRP A 287 -8.03 -25.28 5.56
C TRP A 287 -8.98 -24.95 4.39
N GLU A 288 -9.88 -25.87 4.01
CA GLU A 288 -10.86 -25.61 2.96
C GLU A 288 -11.84 -24.50 3.37
N ASP A 289 -12.06 -24.34 4.65
CA ASP A 289 -12.94 -23.32 5.20
C ASP A 289 -12.24 -21.97 5.38
N CYS A 290 -10.98 -21.95 5.83
CA CYS A 290 -10.25 -20.71 6.03
C CYS A 290 -9.68 -20.11 4.74
N GLY A 291 -9.16 -20.93 3.81
CA GLY A 291 -8.50 -20.48 2.58
C GLY A 291 -7.13 -19.84 2.83
N ALA A 292 -6.63 -19.05 1.87
CA ALA A 292 -5.31 -18.42 1.92
C ALA A 292 -5.41 -16.93 2.23
N ARG A 293 -4.66 -16.48 3.26
CA ARG A 293 -4.42 -15.08 3.56
C ARG A 293 -3.01 -14.74 3.14
N ILE A 294 -2.85 -13.95 2.07
CA ILE A 294 -1.56 -13.62 1.44
C ILE A 294 -1.41 -12.13 1.13
N ASP A 295 -2.48 -11.35 1.30
CA ASP A 295 -2.47 -9.90 1.16
C ASP A 295 -2.36 -9.25 2.54
N TYR A 296 -1.45 -8.30 2.69
CA TYR A 296 -1.10 -7.73 3.98
C TYR A 296 -0.99 -6.21 3.96
N ILE A 297 -1.21 -5.64 5.14
CA ILE A 297 -0.82 -4.29 5.51
C ILE A 297 0.10 -4.43 6.72
N TYR A 298 1.36 -4.04 6.58
CA TYR A 298 2.32 -3.91 7.66
C TYR A 298 2.56 -2.44 7.97
N VAL A 299 2.75 -2.14 9.24
CA VAL A 299 3.04 -0.79 9.71
C VAL A 299 4.31 -0.79 10.57
N SER A 300 5.10 0.28 10.51
CA SER A 300 6.25 0.43 11.38
C SER A 300 5.82 0.61 12.84
N PRO A 301 6.69 0.28 13.83
CA PRO A 301 6.41 0.51 15.23
C PRO A 301 5.98 1.96 15.51
N GLY A 302 5.01 2.12 16.41
CA GLY A 302 4.46 3.43 16.79
C GLY A 302 3.22 3.87 15.98
N ILE A 303 2.91 3.26 14.85
CA ILE A 303 1.62 3.44 14.17
C ILE A 303 0.57 2.63 14.91
N ARG A 304 -0.54 3.28 15.28
CA ARG A 304 -1.70 2.60 15.90
C ARG A 304 -2.66 2.14 14.80
N VAL A 305 -3.18 0.93 14.91
CA VAL A 305 -4.17 0.38 13.97
C VAL A 305 -5.53 0.39 14.66
N LYS A 306 -6.39 1.32 14.27
CA LYS A 306 -7.72 1.50 14.88
C LYS A 306 -8.69 0.40 14.48
N SER A 307 -8.62 -0.03 13.21
CA SER A 307 -9.45 -1.12 12.69
C SER A 307 -8.80 -1.77 11.48
N TYR A 308 -9.20 -3.00 11.19
CA TYR A 308 -8.80 -3.77 10.01
C TYR A 308 -10.02 -4.49 9.43
N ALA A 309 -10.11 -4.58 8.10
CA ALA A 309 -11.16 -5.32 7.42
C ALA A 309 -10.67 -6.00 6.13
N THR A 310 -11.23 -7.16 5.84
CA THR A 310 -11.18 -7.81 4.53
C THR A 310 -12.57 -7.69 3.90
N HIS A 311 -12.65 -7.30 2.62
CA HIS A 311 -13.91 -6.96 1.98
C HIS A 311 -14.29 -8.00 0.93
N ALA A 312 -15.32 -8.80 1.20
CA ALA A 312 -15.85 -9.83 0.30
C ALA A 312 -17.07 -9.33 -0.50
N ASP A 313 -16.96 -8.11 -1.04
CA ASP A 313 -18.03 -7.51 -1.83
C ASP A 313 -18.23 -8.26 -3.14
N ALA A 314 -19.42 -8.83 -3.32
CA ALA A 314 -19.84 -9.42 -4.57
C ALA A 314 -20.09 -8.37 -5.65
N ARG A 315 -19.96 -8.76 -6.91
CA ARG A 315 -20.42 -7.96 -8.05
C ARG A 315 -21.96 -7.88 -8.00
N PRO A 316 -22.55 -6.71 -8.21
CA PRO A 316 -24.00 -6.53 -8.07
C PRO A 316 -24.82 -7.55 -8.86
N GLY A 317 -25.74 -8.24 -8.16
CA GLY A 317 -26.61 -9.25 -8.76
C GLY A 317 -25.94 -10.53 -9.24
N LYS A 318 -24.68 -10.79 -8.84
CA LYS A 318 -23.91 -11.97 -9.28
C LYS A 318 -23.24 -12.65 -8.09
N GLN A 319 -23.12 -13.97 -8.14
CA GLN A 319 -22.29 -14.76 -7.23
C GLN A 319 -20.83 -14.77 -7.72
N LEU A 320 -20.24 -13.58 -7.92
CA LEU A 320 -18.89 -13.37 -8.44
C LEU A 320 -18.24 -12.22 -7.68
N TYR A 321 -16.91 -12.27 -7.59
CA TYR A 321 -16.10 -11.19 -7.04
C TYR A 321 -15.48 -10.31 -8.13
N PRO A 322 -15.14 -9.04 -7.86
CA PRO A 322 -14.43 -8.17 -8.82
C PRO A 322 -12.99 -8.60 -9.10
N SER A 323 -12.38 -9.42 -8.22
CA SER A 323 -11.05 -10.03 -8.35
C SER A 323 -11.03 -11.41 -7.71
N ASP A 324 -10.01 -12.21 -8.00
CA ASP A 324 -9.71 -13.46 -7.29
C ASP A 324 -9.04 -13.24 -5.93
N HIS A 325 -8.86 -11.98 -5.54
CA HIS A 325 -8.49 -11.55 -4.20
C HIS A 325 -9.58 -10.66 -3.59
N PHE A 326 -9.56 -10.55 -2.27
CA PHE A 326 -10.32 -9.55 -1.53
C PHE A 326 -9.43 -8.38 -1.14
N PRO A 327 -9.90 -7.11 -1.27
CA PRO A 327 -9.15 -5.99 -0.73
C PRO A 327 -9.09 -6.04 0.80
N VAL A 328 -7.94 -5.69 1.33
CA VAL A 328 -7.73 -5.49 2.77
C VAL A 328 -7.54 -4.02 3.06
N THR A 329 -8.13 -3.55 4.16
CA THR A 329 -8.05 -2.14 4.58
C THR A 329 -7.72 -2.01 6.05
N ALA A 330 -7.11 -0.89 6.43
CA ALA A 330 -6.91 -0.51 7.81
C ALA A 330 -7.17 0.99 8.01
N VAL A 331 -7.74 1.34 9.17
CA VAL A 331 -7.72 2.71 9.67
C VAL A 331 -6.55 2.80 10.63
N ILE A 332 -5.60 3.67 10.35
CA ILE A 332 -4.38 3.83 11.14
C ILE A 332 -4.23 5.25 11.63
N GLU A 333 -3.52 5.41 12.73
CA GLU A 333 -3.15 6.69 13.32
C GLU A 333 -1.63 6.78 13.34
N LEU A 334 -1.08 7.81 12.65
CA LEU A 334 0.35 8.05 12.65
C LEU A 334 0.83 8.53 14.02
N PRO A 335 2.03 8.11 14.48
CA PRO A 335 2.59 8.58 15.73
C PRO A 335 2.75 10.10 15.73
N PRO A 336 2.69 10.78 16.90
CA PRO A 336 2.95 12.21 16.97
C PRO A 336 4.32 12.55 16.37
N THR A 337 4.46 13.75 15.79
CA THR A 337 5.80 14.24 15.40
C THR A 337 6.68 14.30 16.63
N THR A 338 7.76 13.54 16.66
CA THR A 338 8.84 13.86 17.58
C THR A 338 9.34 15.25 17.21
N ALA A 339 9.05 16.25 18.06
CA ALA A 339 9.66 17.55 17.90
C ALA A 339 11.18 17.30 17.82
N GLY A 340 11.79 17.65 16.69
CA GLY A 340 13.22 17.44 16.50
C GLY A 340 13.96 18.04 17.67
N LYS A 341 14.72 17.22 18.38
CA LYS A 341 15.80 17.73 19.21
C LYS A 341 16.72 18.47 18.25
N LYS A 342 16.67 19.81 18.32
CA LYS A 342 17.65 20.68 17.67
C LYS A 342 19.04 20.41 18.23
#